data_79318e2839957cf22f2d9f999628b725
#
_entry.id   79318e2839957cf22f2d9f999628b725
#
_cell.length_a   1.000
_cell.length_b   1.000
_cell.length_c   1.000
_cell.angle_alpha   90.00
_cell.angle_beta   90.00
_cell.angle_gamma   90.00
#
_symmetry.space_group_name_H-M   'P 1'
#
loop_
_entity.id
_entity.type
_entity.pdbx_description
1 polymer ?
#
loop_
_entity_poly.entity_id
_entity_poly.type
_entity_poly.pdbx_seq_one_letter_code
_entity_poly.pdbx_strand_id
1 'polypeptide(L)'
;MKKIYADSEKGKTNPLVKTVWESKIKQTPSKNKHISYSSISTYNKCPKLWELQYLRKAVPFRQNIYTCFGTAMHETMQTWLETMYHDKVKTANEMDKHQLLYDNMIKAYRSGKAQNGHEHFTTSDELNMFWLEGKHILDFLEKKRAAYFSTKNMKLAGIETLLYQEIKPGIMFKGLVDLIFYHPNTGRWSVVDIKTSTSGWRDNQKKNPNLTA
;
A
#
# COMPACT_ATOMS: atom_id res chain seq x y z
N MET A 1 8.44 -5.12 7.60
CA MET A 1 9.07 -3.80 7.48
C MET A 1 9.79 -3.77 6.15
N LYS A 2 9.22 -3.18 5.10
CA LYS A 2 9.87 -3.11 3.79
C LYS A 2 10.82 -1.92 3.74
N LYS A 3 11.85 -2.02 2.91
CA LYS A 3 13.06 -1.18 2.93
C LYS A 3 12.80 0.23 2.42
N ILE A 4 13.51 1.19 3.00
CA ILE A 4 13.68 2.53 2.44
C ILE A 4 14.94 2.49 1.60
N TYR A 5 14.81 2.93 0.35
CA TYR A 5 15.92 2.89 -0.59
C TYR A 5 16.68 4.22 -0.56
N ALA A 6 17.95 4.13 -0.18
CA ALA A 6 18.91 5.18 -0.46
C ALA A 6 19.34 5.07 -1.93
N ASP A 7 19.51 6.19 -2.58
CA ASP A 7 19.91 6.28 -3.99
C ASP A 7 21.20 5.51 -4.26
N SER A 8 21.17 4.48 -5.10
CA SER A 8 22.30 3.58 -5.39
C SER A 8 23.18 4.08 -6.52
N GLU A 9 23.28 5.38 -6.77
CA GLU A 9 24.36 5.89 -7.63
C GLU A 9 25.65 6.01 -6.82
N LYS A 10 26.49 4.96 -6.95
CA LYS A 10 27.93 4.97 -6.55
C LYS A 10 28.24 5.59 -5.18
N GLY A 11 27.52 5.16 -4.14
CA GLY A 11 27.89 5.46 -2.77
C GLY A 11 27.63 6.90 -2.29
N LYS A 12 26.94 7.74 -3.06
CA LYS A 12 26.51 9.08 -2.64
C LYS A 12 25.00 9.09 -2.42
N THR A 13 24.59 8.84 -1.19
CA THR A 13 23.21 9.07 -0.74
C THR A 13 22.86 10.53 -0.87
N ASN A 14 21.71 10.85 -1.47
CA ASN A 14 21.18 12.21 -1.45
C ASN A 14 21.01 12.64 0.02
N PRO A 15 21.74 13.67 0.50
CA PRO A 15 21.70 14.08 1.92
C PRO A 15 20.29 14.42 2.42
N LEU A 16 19.41 14.91 1.53
CA LEU A 16 18.02 15.24 1.86
C LEU A 16 17.18 13.96 2.14
N VAL A 17 17.37 12.90 1.38
CA VAL A 17 16.69 11.62 1.62
C VAL A 17 17.17 11.03 2.94
N LYS A 18 18.47 11.05 3.19
CA LYS A 18 19.06 10.54 4.42
C LYS A 18 18.63 11.31 5.67
N THR A 19 18.62 12.65 5.61
CA THR A 19 18.35 13.51 6.78
C THR A 19 16.86 13.54 7.15
N VAL A 20 15.96 13.60 6.17
CA VAL A 20 14.51 13.70 6.43
C VAL A 20 13.92 12.36 6.85
N TRP A 21 14.41 11.25 6.28
CA TRP A 21 13.85 9.93 6.53
C TRP A 21 14.51 9.18 7.68
N GLU A 22 15.85 9.16 7.77
CA GLU A 22 16.55 8.46 8.85
C GLU A 22 16.28 9.06 10.23
N SER A 23 16.09 10.38 10.32
CA SER A 23 15.77 11.04 11.58
C SER A 23 14.34 10.75 12.07
N LYS A 24 13.39 10.52 11.16
CA LYS A 24 11.99 10.27 11.49
C LYS A 24 11.61 8.79 11.61
N ILE A 25 12.37 7.88 11.01
CA ILE A 25 12.07 6.45 10.96
C ILE A 25 12.63 5.67 12.15
N LYS A 26 13.57 6.23 12.90
CA LYS A 26 14.10 5.61 14.13
C LYS A 26 13.10 5.53 15.29
N GLN A 27 11.89 6.08 15.13
CA GLN A 27 10.84 5.89 16.11
C GLN A 27 10.19 4.52 15.89
N THR A 28 10.74 3.52 16.55
CA THR A 28 10.04 2.23 16.76
C THR A 28 8.67 2.56 17.36
N PRO A 29 7.58 1.91 16.88
CA PRO A 29 6.26 2.09 17.48
C PRO A 29 6.39 1.75 18.98
N SER A 30 6.44 2.76 19.82
CA SER A 30 6.43 2.57 21.26
C SER A 30 5.08 1.98 21.67
N LYS A 31 4.96 1.48 22.90
CA LYS A 31 3.67 1.05 23.48
C LYS A 31 2.64 2.20 23.58
N ASN A 32 2.95 3.38 23.06
CA ASN A 32 2.11 4.55 23.07
C ASN A 32 0.84 4.32 22.26
N LYS A 33 -0.27 4.81 22.76
CA LYS A 33 -1.54 4.82 22.03
C LYS A 33 -1.36 5.55 20.72
N HIS A 34 -1.70 4.90 19.63
CA HIS A 34 -1.68 5.52 18.30
C HIS A 34 -3.06 5.52 17.69
N ILE A 35 -3.32 6.51 16.88
CA ILE A 35 -4.49 6.61 16.01
C ILE A 35 -4.05 6.46 14.55
N SER A 36 -4.93 5.97 13.72
CA SER A 36 -4.71 5.80 12.28
C SER A 36 -5.87 6.42 11.49
N TYR A 37 -5.67 6.66 10.20
CA TYR A 37 -6.74 7.14 9.32
C TYR A 37 -7.98 6.24 9.38
N SER A 38 -7.83 4.92 9.32
CA SER A 38 -8.94 3.96 9.42
C SER A 38 -9.67 4.06 10.76
N SER A 39 -8.95 4.26 11.86
CA SER A 39 -9.53 4.48 13.19
C SER A 39 -10.38 5.76 13.22
N ILE A 40 -9.84 6.88 12.71
CA ILE A 40 -10.57 8.16 12.61
C ILE A 40 -11.78 8.02 11.70
N SER A 41 -11.62 7.39 10.54
CA SER A 41 -12.72 7.18 9.59
C SER A 41 -13.85 6.35 10.20
N THR A 42 -13.53 5.32 10.97
CA THR A 42 -14.53 4.51 11.68
C THR A 42 -15.25 5.33 12.75
N TYR A 43 -14.52 6.15 13.52
CA TYR A 43 -15.09 7.03 14.52
C TYR A 43 -16.08 8.03 13.90
N ASN A 44 -15.70 8.68 12.80
CA ASN A 44 -16.53 9.65 12.10
C ASN A 44 -17.81 9.03 11.52
N LYS A 45 -17.75 7.76 11.10
CA LYS A 45 -18.94 7.04 10.60
C LYS A 45 -19.86 6.58 11.73
N CYS A 46 -19.29 6.00 12.78
CA CYS A 46 -20.02 5.45 13.91
C CYS A 46 -19.11 5.34 15.15
N PRO A 47 -19.20 6.30 16.11
CA PRO A 47 -18.41 6.25 17.34
C PRO A 47 -18.60 4.96 18.13
N LYS A 48 -19.82 4.39 18.12
CA LYS A 48 -20.11 3.12 18.82
C LYS A 48 -19.38 1.93 18.20
N LEU A 49 -19.32 1.86 16.87
CA LEU A 49 -18.55 0.84 16.17
C LEU A 49 -17.05 0.99 16.47
N TRP A 50 -16.56 2.23 16.48
CA TRP A 50 -15.16 2.51 16.84
C TRP A 50 -14.85 2.05 18.27
N GLU A 51 -15.70 2.34 19.25
CA GLU A 51 -15.56 1.86 20.63
C GLU A 51 -15.43 0.34 20.67
N LEU A 52 -16.33 -0.37 19.98
CA LEU A 52 -16.36 -1.83 19.97
C LEU A 52 -15.12 -2.44 19.28
N GLN A 53 -14.65 -1.83 18.19
CA GLN A 53 -13.49 -2.34 17.44
C GLN A 53 -12.14 -1.98 18.06
N TYR A 54 -11.95 -0.71 18.45
CA TYR A 54 -10.64 -0.20 18.84
C TYR A 54 -10.40 -0.15 20.34
N LEU A 55 -11.43 0.11 21.16
CA LEU A 55 -11.30 0.16 22.61
C LEU A 55 -11.57 -1.20 23.25
N ARG A 56 -12.76 -1.75 22.99
CA ARG A 56 -13.22 -2.99 23.61
C ARG A 56 -12.71 -4.23 22.89
N LYS A 57 -12.34 -4.12 21.61
CA LYS A 57 -11.96 -5.24 20.74
C LYS A 57 -13.00 -6.36 20.69
N ALA A 58 -14.28 -6.00 20.90
CA ALA A 58 -15.40 -6.92 20.93
C ALA A 58 -15.87 -7.31 19.50
N VAL A 59 -15.58 -6.47 18.51
CA VAL A 59 -15.86 -6.73 17.09
C VAL A 59 -14.53 -6.74 16.34
N PRO A 60 -13.91 -7.92 16.14
CA PRO A 60 -12.66 -8.01 15.39
C PRO A 60 -12.91 -7.69 13.91
N PHE A 61 -11.87 -7.16 13.26
CA PHE A 61 -11.89 -7.01 11.81
C PHE A 61 -11.90 -8.39 11.15
N ARG A 62 -12.84 -8.59 10.22
CA ARG A 62 -12.92 -9.82 9.42
C ARG A 62 -12.44 -9.57 8.00
N GLN A 63 -11.59 -10.45 7.54
CA GLN A 63 -11.15 -10.47 6.15
C GLN A 63 -12.30 -10.88 5.23
N ASN A 64 -12.29 -10.31 4.01
CA ASN A 64 -13.21 -10.64 2.94
C ASN A 64 -12.45 -10.64 1.61
N ILE A 65 -13.13 -10.98 0.51
CA ILE A 65 -12.49 -11.06 -0.81
C ILE A 65 -11.88 -9.72 -1.26
N TYR A 66 -12.53 -8.60 -0.97
CA TYR A 66 -12.01 -7.27 -1.35
C TYR A 66 -10.71 -6.93 -0.63
N THR A 67 -10.60 -7.23 0.67
CA THR A 67 -9.37 -7.03 1.43
C THR A 67 -8.27 -8.00 1.00
N CYS A 68 -8.62 -9.24 0.69
CA CYS A 68 -7.71 -10.24 0.14
C CYS A 68 -7.12 -9.78 -1.20
N PHE A 69 -7.98 -9.39 -2.13
CA PHE A 69 -7.59 -8.88 -3.44
C PHE A 69 -6.76 -7.61 -3.33
N GLY A 70 -7.19 -6.64 -2.51
CA GLY A 70 -6.44 -5.41 -2.27
C GLY A 70 -5.01 -5.68 -1.79
N THR A 71 -4.85 -6.53 -0.78
CA THR A 71 -3.52 -6.92 -0.27
C THR A 71 -2.66 -7.56 -1.35
N ALA A 72 -3.22 -8.50 -2.12
CA ALA A 72 -2.50 -9.20 -3.18
C ALA A 72 -2.06 -8.25 -4.31
N MET A 73 -2.93 -7.35 -4.74
CA MET A 73 -2.62 -6.34 -5.76
C MET A 73 -1.52 -5.38 -5.28
N HIS A 74 -1.60 -4.89 -4.03
CA HIS A 74 -0.56 -4.05 -3.45
C HIS A 74 0.80 -4.78 -3.43
N GLU A 75 0.88 -6.01 -2.92
CA GLU A 75 2.12 -6.78 -2.90
C GLU A 75 2.67 -7.03 -4.30
N THR A 76 1.80 -7.32 -5.28
CA THR A 76 2.20 -7.56 -6.67
C THR A 76 2.76 -6.30 -7.32
N MET A 77 2.05 -5.18 -7.23
CA MET A 77 2.48 -3.90 -7.79
C MET A 77 3.79 -3.41 -7.15
N GLN A 78 3.89 -3.50 -5.83
CA GLN A 78 5.08 -3.09 -5.09
C GLN A 78 6.30 -3.91 -5.51
N THR A 79 6.16 -5.23 -5.64
CA THR A 79 7.25 -6.12 -6.08
C THR A 79 7.68 -5.79 -7.53
N TRP A 80 6.72 -5.58 -8.42
CA TRP A 80 7.00 -5.19 -9.79
C TRP A 80 7.72 -3.84 -9.89
N LEU A 81 7.24 -2.82 -9.16
CA LEU A 81 7.86 -1.50 -9.14
C LEU A 81 9.24 -1.53 -8.47
N GLU A 82 9.40 -2.27 -7.38
CA GLU A 82 10.68 -2.47 -6.72
C GLU A 82 11.71 -3.03 -7.70
N THR A 83 11.38 -4.09 -8.41
CA THR A 83 12.25 -4.69 -9.44
C THR A 83 12.56 -3.70 -10.56
N MET A 84 11.57 -2.93 -11.01
CA MET A 84 11.75 -1.97 -12.11
C MET A 84 12.71 -0.83 -11.76
N TYR A 85 12.65 -0.32 -10.52
CA TYR A 85 13.42 0.85 -10.11
C TYR A 85 14.77 0.51 -9.47
N HIS A 86 14.89 -0.65 -8.84
CA HIS A 86 16.10 -1.05 -8.07
C HIS A 86 16.93 -2.15 -8.72
N ASP A 87 16.36 -2.87 -9.69
CA ASP A 87 17.11 -3.79 -10.52
C ASP A 87 17.14 -3.28 -11.97
N LYS A 88 16.30 -3.81 -12.85
CA LYS A 88 16.23 -3.41 -14.27
C LYS A 88 14.80 -3.43 -14.78
N VAL A 89 14.49 -2.47 -15.64
CA VAL A 89 13.21 -2.45 -16.37
C VAL A 89 12.99 -3.74 -17.16
N LYS A 90 14.05 -4.31 -17.72
CA LYS A 90 14.00 -5.59 -18.46
C LYS A 90 13.54 -6.72 -17.54
N THR A 91 14.17 -6.89 -16.37
CA THR A 91 13.78 -7.90 -15.36
C THR A 91 12.32 -7.75 -14.94
N ALA A 92 11.87 -6.50 -14.68
CA ALA A 92 10.49 -6.24 -14.32
C ALA A 92 9.48 -6.58 -15.44
N ASN A 93 9.88 -6.40 -16.72
CA ASN A 93 9.05 -6.77 -17.87
C ASN A 93 8.95 -8.29 -18.07
N GLU A 94 10.01 -9.03 -17.72
CA GLU A 94 10.08 -10.48 -17.83
C GLU A 94 9.37 -11.21 -16.66
N MET A 95 8.98 -10.48 -15.61
CA MET A 95 8.23 -11.06 -14.49
C MET A 95 6.85 -11.53 -14.94
N ASP A 96 6.48 -12.75 -14.54
CA ASP A 96 5.10 -13.22 -14.64
C ASP A 96 4.25 -12.59 -13.51
N LYS A 97 3.73 -11.41 -13.80
CA LYS A 97 2.90 -10.63 -12.87
C LYS A 97 1.57 -11.30 -12.56
N HIS A 98 1.06 -12.10 -13.50
CA HIS A 98 -0.19 -12.84 -13.32
C HIS A 98 -0.02 -14.00 -12.34
N GLN A 99 1.08 -14.74 -12.46
CA GLN A 99 1.41 -15.78 -11.50
C GLN A 99 1.74 -15.20 -10.13
N LEU A 100 2.49 -14.09 -10.09
CA LEU A 100 2.79 -13.39 -8.84
C LEU A 100 1.51 -12.92 -8.12
N LEU A 101 0.54 -12.39 -8.87
CA LEU A 101 -0.77 -12.01 -8.32
C LEU A 101 -1.50 -13.21 -7.76
N TYR A 102 -1.51 -14.33 -8.49
CA TYR A 102 -2.13 -15.57 -8.03
C TYR A 102 -1.54 -16.03 -6.69
N ASP A 103 -0.21 -16.10 -6.60
CA ASP A 103 0.49 -16.55 -5.41
C ASP A 103 0.21 -15.61 -4.21
N ASN A 104 0.21 -14.29 -4.44
CA ASN A 104 -0.13 -13.31 -3.43
C ASN A 104 -1.60 -13.41 -2.98
N MET A 105 -2.54 -13.71 -3.90
CA MET A 105 -3.95 -13.94 -3.54
C MET A 105 -4.11 -15.18 -2.67
N ILE A 106 -3.46 -16.29 -3.02
CA ILE A 106 -3.49 -17.52 -2.21
C ILE A 106 -2.88 -17.28 -0.81
N LYS A 107 -1.76 -16.54 -0.76
CA LYS A 107 -1.12 -16.14 0.51
C LYS A 107 -2.05 -15.28 1.37
N ALA A 108 -2.66 -14.25 0.77
CA ALA A 108 -3.60 -13.35 1.46
C ALA A 108 -4.85 -14.10 1.94
N TYR A 109 -5.39 -15.00 1.10
CA TYR A 109 -6.53 -15.84 1.46
C TYR A 109 -6.21 -16.76 2.66
N ARG A 110 -5.07 -17.46 2.64
CA ARG A 110 -4.66 -18.33 3.76
C ARG A 110 -4.48 -17.54 5.06
N SER A 111 -3.85 -16.39 4.99
CA SER A 111 -3.70 -15.49 6.14
C SER A 111 -5.05 -14.98 6.66
N GLY A 112 -5.93 -14.55 5.75
CA GLY A 112 -7.27 -14.07 6.10
C GLY A 112 -8.15 -15.16 6.70
N LYS A 113 -8.09 -16.37 6.15
CA LYS A 113 -8.78 -17.54 6.72
C LYS A 113 -8.33 -17.82 8.16
N ALA A 114 -7.01 -17.80 8.41
CA ALA A 114 -6.48 -17.98 9.77
C ALA A 114 -6.96 -16.87 10.74
N GLN A 115 -6.99 -15.61 10.29
CA GLN A 115 -7.49 -14.48 11.08
C GLN A 115 -8.99 -14.57 11.37
N ASN A 116 -9.78 -15.16 10.47
CA ASN A 116 -11.22 -15.38 10.63
C ASN A 116 -11.55 -16.67 11.41
N GLY A 117 -10.63 -17.24 12.16
CA GLY A 117 -10.85 -18.45 12.94
C GLY A 117 -10.95 -19.71 12.06
N HIS A 118 -10.21 -19.73 10.94
CA HIS A 118 -10.21 -20.79 9.93
C HIS A 118 -11.51 -20.92 9.11
N GLU A 119 -12.42 -19.97 9.22
CA GLU A 119 -13.62 -19.91 8.38
C GLU A 119 -13.27 -19.43 6.96
N HIS A 120 -13.92 -20.06 5.96
CA HIS A 120 -13.85 -19.59 4.58
C HIS A 120 -14.67 -18.30 4.43
N PHE A 121 -14.14 -17.32 3.73
CA PHE A 121 -14.79 -16.02 3.52
C PHE A 121 -15.02 -15.69 2.05
N THR A 122 -14.68 -16.62 1.15
CA THR A 122 -14.86 -16.53 -0.30
C THR A 122 -14.84 -17.93 -0.92
N THR A 123 -15.34 -18.06 -2.15
CA THR A 123 -15.33 -19.29 -2.93
C THR A 123 -14.15 -19.33 -3.91
N SER A 124 -13.87 -20.50 -4.46
CA SER A 124 -12.84 -20.67 -5.52
C SER A 124 -13.19 -19.85 -6.77
N ASP A 125 -14.49 -19.85 -7.14
CA ASP A 125 -14.95 -19.11 -8.33
C ASP A 125 -14.81 -17.60 -8.13
N GLU A 126 -15.14 -17.10 -6.94
CA GLU A 126 -14.97 -15.69 -6.61
C GLU A 126 -13.47 -15.30 -6.59
N LEU A 127 -12.59 -16.12 -6.02
CA LEU A 127 -11.14 -15.91 -6.10
C LEU A 127 -10.64 -15.85 -7.54
N ASN A 128 -11.10 -16.77 -8.39
CA ASN A 128 -10.73 -16.81 -9.80
C ASN A 128 -11.24 -15.58 -10.56
N MET A 129 -12.46 -15.14 -10.31
CA MET A 129 -13.02 -13.92 -10.90
C MET A 129 -12.16 -12.68 -10.53
N PHE A 130 -11.81 -12.50 -9.26
CA PHE A 130 -10.96 -11.39 -8.83
C PHE A 130 -9.54 -11.48 -9.39
N TRP A 131 -8.99 -12.69 -9.54
CA TRP A 131 -7.70 -12.87 -10.20
C TRP A 131 -7.73 -12.44 -11.68
N LEU A 132 -8.79 -12.80 -12.43
CA LEU A 132 -8.96 -12.37 -13.83
C LEU A 132 -9.06 -10.84 -13.94
N GLU A 133 -9.82 -10.19 -13.07
CA GLU A 133 -9.89 -8.72 -13.01
C GLU A 133 -8.52 -8.10 -12.69
N GLY A 134 -7.79 -8.68 -11.75
CA GLY A 134 -6.44 -8.22 -11.40
C GLY A 134 -5.46 -8.34 -12.55
N LYS A 135 -5.55 -9.39 -13.38
CA LYS A 135 -4.75 -9.51 -14.61
C LYS A 135 -5.01 -8.35 -15.58
N HIS A 136 -6.28 -8.01 -15.83
CA HIS A 136 -6.63 -6.89 -16.68
C HIS A 136 -6.07 -5.55 -16.17
N ILE A 137 -6.10 -5.33 -14.85
CA ILE A 137 -5.50 -4.14 -14.22
C ILE A 137 -4.00 -4.12 -14.45
N LEU A 138 -3.29 -5.23 -14.23
CA LEU A 138 -1.84 -5.32 -14.41
C LEU A 138 -1.44 -5.11 -15.87
N ASP A 139 -2.15 -5.70 -16.82
CA ASP A 139 -1.93 -5.52 -18.26
C ASP A 139 -2.12 -4.07 -18.68
N PHE A 140 -3.15 -3.39 -18.15
CA PHE A 140 -3.36 -1.96 -18.39
C PHE A 140 -2.20 -1.13 -17.84
N LEU A 141 -1.77 -1.39 -16.60
CA LEU A 141 -0.67 -0.66 -15.97
C LEU A 141 0.64 -0.87 -16.70
N GLU A 142 0.90 -2.07 -17.19
CA GLU A 142 2.10 -2.35 -18.00
C GLU A 142 2.09 -1.56 -19.31
N LYS A 143 0.98 -1.54 -20.04
CA LYS A 143 0.81 -0.75 -21.27
C LYS A 143 0.98 0.76 -21.01
N LYS A 144 0.55 1.25 -19.84
CA LYS A 144 0.62 2.66 -19.46
C LYS A 144 1.82 2.99 -18.54
N ARG A 145 2.74 2.05 -18.36
CA ARG A 145 3.87 2.18 -17.44
C ARG A 145 4.66 3.48 -17.60
N ALA A 146 5.00 3.84 -18.83
CA ALA A 146 5.79 5.06 -19.09
C ALA A 146 5.06 6.35 -18.69
N ALA A 147 3.74 6.34 -18.67
CA ALA A 147 2.93 7.50 -18.26
C ALA A 147 2.85 7.61 -16.73
N TYR A 148 2.71 6.48 -16.03
CA TYR A 148 2.52 6.48 -14.57
C TYR A 148 3.83 6.31 -13.80
N PHE A 149 4.78 5.52 -14.31
CA PHE A 149 5.99 5.07 -13.59
C PHE A 149 7.24 5.24 -14.48
N SER A 150 7.56 6.49 -14.84
CA SER A 150 8.71 6.79 -15.69
C SER A 150 10.04 6.69 -14.92
N THR A 151 10.83 5.65 -15.14
CA THR A 151 12.15 5.49 -14.52
C THR A 151 13.18 6.56 -14.94
N LYS A 152 12.91 7.31 -16.02
CA LYS A 152 13.76 8.43 -16.46
C LYS A 152 13.57 9.67 -15.60
N ASN A 153 12.33 9.93 -15.16
CA ASN A 153 11.93 11.20 -14.54
C ASN A 153 11.58 11.04 -13.05
N MET A 154 11.50 9.81 -12.56
CA MET A 154 11.10 9.50 -11.19
C MET A 154 12.02 8.44 -10.61
N LYS A 155 12.26 8.54 -9.31
CA LYS A 155 12.95 7.52 -8.51
C LYS A 155 11.99 7.02 -7.43
N LEU A 156 11.90 5.72 -7.26
CA LEU A 156 11.13 5.12 -6.18
C LEU A 156 11.90 5.30 -4.87
N ALA A 157 11.38 6.14 -3.99
CA ALA A 157 12.01 6.52 -2.74
C ALA A 157 11.47 5.74 -1.52
N GLY A 158 10.27 5.18 -1.63
CA GLY A 158 9.71 4.37 -0.55
C GLY A 158 8.54 3.50 -0.99
N ILE A 159 8.42 2.34 -0.34
CA ILE A 159 7.31 1.38 -0.46
C ILE A 159 6.84 1.04 0.95
N GLU A 160 5.51 1.08 1.20
CA GLU A 160 4.91 0.83 2.52
C GLU A 160 5.65 1.57 3.63
N THR A 161 5.91 2.85 3.39
CA THR A 161 6.68 3.66 4.31
C THR A 161 5.86 4.00 5.53
N LEU A 162 6.34 3.60 6.69
CA LEU A 162 5.69 3.89 7.95
C LEU A 162 5.78 5.39 8.27
N LEU A 163 4.62 6.05 8.39
CA LEU A 163 4.47 7.34 9.03
C LEU A 163 4.13 7.12 10.50
N TYR A 164 4.96 7.66 11.39
CA TYR A 164 4.73 7.59 12.82
C TYR A 164 5.14 8.92 13.44
N GLN A 165 4.15 9.76 13.74
CA GLN A 165 4.39 11.14 14.16
C GLN A 165 3.53 11.48 15.38
N GLU A 166 4.13 12.12 16.36
CA GLU A 166 3.37 12.73 17.45
C GLU A 166 2.63 13.96 16.93
N ILE A 167 1.30 13.95 17.05
CA ILE A 167 0.42 15.04 16.60
C ILE A 167 -0.08 15.92 17.75
N LYS A 168 -0.07 15.38 18.96
CA LYS A 168 -0.30 16.06 20.23
C LYS A 168 0.49 15.33 21.32
N PRO A 169 0.83 15.96 22.46
CA PRO A 169 1.52 15.29 23.53
C PRO A 169 0.90 13.95 23.92
N GLY A 170 1.66 12.88 23.77
CA GLY A 170 1.25 11.50 24.06
C GLY A 170 0.30 10.86 23.01
N ILE A 171 -0.03 11.54 21.92
CA ILE A 171 -0.89 11.00 20.86
C ILE A 171 -0.08 10.85 19.57
N MET A 172 0.15 9.58 19.19
CA MET A 172 0.85 9.24 17.96
C MET A 172 -0.13 8.99 16.82
N PHE A 173 0.16 9.56 15.64
CA PHE A 173 -0.49 9.18 14.39
C PHE A 173 0.34 8.13 13.67
N LYS A 174 -0.30 7.06 13.22
CA LYS A 174 0.31 5.98 12.45
C LYS A 174 -0.37 5.85 11.10
N GLY A 175 0.43 5.83 10.03
CA GLY A 175 -0.01 5.55 8.67
C GLY A 175 1.02 4.73 7.91
N LEU A 176 0.60 4.16 6.79
CA LEU A 176 1.49 3.56 5.80
C LEU A 176 1.27 4.30 4.49
N VAL A 177 2.34 4.67 3.82
CA VAL A 177 2.32 5.27 2.49
C VAL A 177 2.72 4.19 1.50
N ASP A 178 1.84 3.90 0.55
CA ASP A 178 2.05 2.79 -0.38
C ASP A 178 3.29 3.00 -1.24
N LEU A 179 3.40 4.18 -1.88
CA LEU A 179 4.53 4.52 -2.75
C LEU A 179 4.93 5.99 -2.56
N ILE A 180 6.24 6.22 -2.57
CA ILE A 180 6.82 7.56 -2.58
C ILE A 180 7.78 7.67 -3.75
N PHE A 181 7.59 8.67 -4.60
CA PHE A 181 8.49 8.98 -5.71
C PHE A 181 9.16 10.34 -5.51
N TYR A 182 10.41 10.42 -5.94
CA TYR A 182 11.17 11.66 -6.06
C TYR A 182 11.40 11.99 -7.53
N HIS A 183 11.22 13.25 -7.91
CA HIS A 183 11.42 13.77 -9.26
C HIS A 183 12.70 14.62 -9.30
N PRO A 184 13.85 14.06 -9.67
CA PRO A 184 15.13 14.77 -9.57
C PRO A 184 15.19 16.05 -10.41
N ASN A 185 14.51 16.08 -11.55
CA ASN A 185 14.52 17.23 -12.45
C ASN A 185 13.77 18.46 -11.89
N THR A 186 12.85 18.25 -10.96
CA THR A 186 11.99 19.33 -10.40
C THR A 186 12.13 19.47 -8.89
N GLY A 187 12.83 18.56 -8.23
CA GLY A 187 12.94 18.50 -6.77
C GLY A 187 11.61 18.12 -6.07
N ARG A 188 10.59 17.70 -6.81
CA ARG A 188 9.26 17.39 -6.25
C ARG A 188 9.18 15.98 -5.73
N TRP A 189 8.29 15.78 -4.75
CA TRP A 189 7.91 14.50 -4.22
C TRP A 189 6.47 14.17 -4.61
N SER A 190 6.20 12.92 -4.93
CA SER A 190 4.85 12.41 -5.15
C SER A 190 4.57 11.28 -4.18
N VAL A 191 3.44 11.38 -3.51
CA VAL A 191 2.89 10.32 -2.67
C VAL A 191 1.75 9.67 -3.45
N VAL A 192 1.80 8.36 -3.61
CA VAL A 192 0.81 7.60 -4.35
C VAL A 192 0.20 6.55 -3.43
N ASP A 193 -1.11 6.56 -3.36
CA ASP A 193 -1.92 5.57 -2.65
C ASP A 193 -2.56 4.65 -3.69
N ILE A 194 -2.38 3.34 -3.52
CA ILE A 194 -2.90 2.32 -4.43
C ILE A 194 -4.28 1.93 -3.97
N LYS A 195 -5.30 2.22 -4.79
CA LYS A 195 -6.67 1.76 -4.54
C LYS A 195 -7.08 0.79 -5.64
N THR A 196 -7.40 -0.42 -5.24
CA THR A 196 -7.88 -1.47 -6.15
C THR A 196 -9.39 -1.60 -6.05
N SER A 197 -10.07 -1.61 -7.20
CA SER A 197 -11.50 -1.80 -7.29
C SER A 197 -11.86 -2.50 -8.58
N THR A 198 -12.71 -3.50 -8.52
CA THR A 198 -13.24 -4.20 -9.70
C THR A 198 -14.35 -3.41 -10.42
N SER A 199 -14.95 -2.42 -9.77
CA SER A 199 -16.07 -1.64 -10.32
C SER A 199 -15.70 -0.21 -10.76
N GLY A 200 -14.42 0.16 -10.65
CA GLY A 200 -13.96 1.52 -10.90
C GLY A 200 -14.48 2.54 -9.88
N TRP A 201 -14.06 3.78 -10.04
CA TRP A 201 -14.48 4.88 -9.16
C TRP A 201 -15.72 5.56 -9.71
N ARG A 202 -16.75 5.67 -8.89
CA ARG A 202 -17.95 6.46 -9.21
C ARG A 202 -17.64 7.96 -9.13
N ASP A 203 -18.38 8.79 -9.87
CA ASP A 203 -18.10 10.24 -9.93
C ASP A 203 -18.20 10.95 -8.57
N ASN A 204 -19.08 10.50 -7.69
CA ASN A 204 -19.16 11.01 -6.33
C ASN A 204 -17.92 10.63 -5.49
N GLN A 205 -17.30 9.49 -5.74
CA GLN A 205 -16.06 9.08 -5.08
C GLN A 205 -14.87 9.88 -5.60
N LYS A 206 -14.82 10.15 -6.91
CA LYS A 206 -13.77 10.99 -7.53
C LYS A 206 -13.76 12.42 -7.01
N LYS A 207 -14.93 12.94 -6.61
CA LYS A 207 -15.10 14.30 -6.05
C LYS A 207 -14.89 14.36 -4.54
N ASN A 208 -14.71 13.24 -3.86
CA ASN A 208 -14.52 13.24 -2.40
C ASN A 208 -13.06 13.57 -2.07
N PRO A 209 -12.76 14.72 -1.45
CA PRO A 209 -11.39 15.13 -1.14
C PRO A 209 -10.67 14.18 -0.16
N ASN A 210 -11.42 13.40 0.62
CA ASN A 210 -10.85 12.38 1.50
C ASN A 210 -10.40 11.11 0.77
N LEU A 211 -10.70 10.98 -0.54
CA LEU A 211 -10.33 9.85 -1.38
C LEU A 211 -9.37 10.25 -2.51
N THR A 212 -9.17 11.55 -2.73
CA THR A 212 -8.34 12.12 -3.80
C THR A 212 -7.09 12.83 -3.28
N ALA A 213 -6.82 12.75 -2.00
CA ALA A 213 -5.64 13.35 -1.36
C ALA A 213 -4.39 12.51 -1.56
#